data_eeb391b66b131156bb2a6111d1af1686
#
_entry.id   eeb391b66b131156bb2a6111d1af1686
#
_cell.length_a   1.000
_cell.length_b   1.000
_cell.length_c   1.000
_cell.angle_alpha   90.00
_cell.angle_beta   90.00
_cell.angle_gamma   90.00
#
_symmetry.space_group_name_H-M   'P 1'
#
loop_
_entity.id
_entity.type
_entity.pdbx_description
1 polymer ?
#
loop_
_entity_poly.entity_id
_entity_poly.type
_entity_poly.pdbx_seq_one_letter_code
_entity_poly.pdbx_strand_id
1 'polypeptide(L)'
;PVEIPETARTTPDWKQAQPAVIARALKRALARPHGNWYVVEASRRLGPAPRRFRIAGEDLVAWRADGEVLVAPDACPHMGAPLAGCRVREGKLVCPWHGLALGKAGHGPWKPYAVHDDGVLTWVRVGPEDPATPKPVLAPRPALFMEGVVRLEARCDPEDVIANRLD
;
A
#
# COMPACT_ATOMS: atom_id res chain seq x y z
N PRO A 1 -12.12 17.27 19.91
CA PRO A 1 -13.30 16.75 19.22
C PRO A 1 -14.26 17.92 19.04
N VAL A 2 -14.64 18.22 17.79
CA VAL A 2 -15.70 19.19 17.49
C VAL A 2 -17.01 18.48 17.74
N GLU A 3 -17.75 18.88 18.76
CA GLU A 3 -19.13 18.40 18.96
C GLU A 3 -20.01 18.94 17.84
N ILE A 4 -20.51 18.05 17.01
CA ILE A 4 -21.51 18.40 15.99
C ILE A 4 -22.84 18.58 16.68
N PRO A 5 -23.47 19.78 16.63
CA PRO A 5 -24.74 20.02 17.25
C PRO A 5 -25.80 19.00 16.76
N GLU A 6 -26.65 18.52 17.63
CA GLU A 6 -27.69 17.53 17.33
C GLU A 6 -28.62 17.98 16.19
N THR A 7 -28.85 19.28 16.06
CA THR A 7 -29.59 19.93 14.98
C THR A 7 -28.92 19.82 13.60
N ALA A 8 -27.62 19.52 13.55
CA ALA A 8 -26.91 19.29 12.29
C ALA A 8 -26.88 17.80 11.87
N ARG A 9 -27.44 16.91 12.69
CA ARG A 9 -27.59 15.50 12.37
C ARG A 9 -28.88 15.31 11.57
N THR A 10 -28.84 15.63 10.29
CA THR A 10 -29.94 15.31 9.39
C THR A 10 -29.98 13.80 9.15
N THR A 11 -31.18 13.22 9.19
CA THR A 11 -31.35 11.83 8.73
C THR A 11 -31.05 11.79 7.24
N PRO A 12 -30.14 10.93 6.77
CA PRO A 12 -29.85 10.82 5.34
C PRO A 12 -31.13 10.50 4.57
N ASP A 13 -31.42 11.25 3.53
CA ASP A 13 -32.63 11.10 2.70
C ASP A 13 -32.45 10.14 1.52
N TRP A 14 -31.22 9.79 1.19
CA TRP A 14 -30.91 8.79 0.16
C TRP A 14 -30.81 7.38 0.74
N LYS A 15 -31.30 6.43 -0.04
CA LYS A 15 -31.41 5.02 0.39
C LYS A 15 -30.03 4.40 0.68
N GLN A 16 -28.99 4.79 -0.06
CA GLN A 16 -27.63 4.24 0.11
C GLN A 16 -26.92 4.77 1.36
N ALA A 17 -27.24 5.98 1.82
CA ALA A 17 -26.62 6.59 2.98
C ALA A 17 -27.25 6.17 4.33
N GLN A 18 -28.12 5.16 4.32
CA GLN A 18 -28.73 4.64 5.54
C GLN A 18 -27.72 3.84 6.38
N PRO A 19 -27.53 4.15 7.68
CA PRO A 19 -26.54 3.48 8.53
C PRO A 19 -26.62 1.96 8.52
N ALA A 20 -27.83 1.40 8.49
CA ALA A 20 -28.02 -0.05 8.44
C ALA A 20 -27.57 -0.68 7.10
N VAL A 21 -27.66 0.06 5.99
CA VAL A 21 -27.17 -0.38 4.67
C VAL A 21 -25.66 -0.36 4.66
N ILE A 22 -25.06 0.74 5.13
CA ILE A 22 -23.62 0.91 5.25
C ILE A 22 -23.00 -0.17 6.15
N ALA A 23 -23.55 -0.42 7.34
CA ALA A 23 -23.09 -1.44 8.26
C ALA A 23 -23.10 -2.85 7.64
N ARG A 24 -24.17 -3.20 6.89
CA ARG A 24 -24.23 -4.48 6.17
C ARG A 24 -23.23 -4.55 5.03
N ALA A 25 -23.02 -3.47 4.30
CA ALA A 25 -22.03 -3.40 3.23
C ALA A 25 -20.60 -3.52 3.80
N LEU A 26 -20.30 -2.82 4.90
CA LEU A 26 -19.02 -2.91 5.62
C LEU A 26 -18.74 -4.34 6.09
N LYS A 27 -19.71 -4.99 6.74
CA LYS A 27 -19.56 -6.39 7.18
C LYS A 27 -19.25 -7.33 6.01
N ARG A 28 -19.89 -7.13 4.85
CA ARG A 28 -19.59 -7.93 3.64
C ARG A 28 -18.22 -7.60 3.07
N ALA A 29 -17.81 -6.34 3.08
CA ALA A 29 -16.50 -5.93 2.59
C ALA A 29 -15.37 -6.54 3.45
N LEU A 30 -15.49 -6.46 4.77
CA LEU A 30 -14.51 -7.01 5.73
C LEU A 30 -14.44 -8.55 5.69
N ALA A 31 -15.51 -9.22 5.30
CA ALA A 31 -15.53 -10.68 5.16
C ALA A 31 -14.83 -11.18 3.87
N ARG A 32 -14.49 -10.29 2.94
CA ARG A 32 -13.80 -10.68 1.70
C ARG A 32 -12.31 -10.89 1.96
N PRO A 33 -11.70 -11.95 1.38
CA PRO A 33 -10.26 -12.10 1.45
C PRO A 33 -9.58 -10.94 0.72
N HIS A 34 -8.60 -10.32 1.35
CA HIS A 34 -7.86 -9.18 0.78
C HIS A 34 -6.54 -9.60 0.10
N GLY A 35 -6.18 -10.90 0.15
CA GLY A 35 -4.99 -11.46 -0.50
C GLY A 35 -3.66 -10.89 -0.02
N ASN A 36 -3.66 -10.18 1.13
CA ASN A 36 -2.50 -9.50 1.70
C ASN A 36 -1.87 -8.44 0.78
N TRP A 37 -2.64 -7.90 -0.18
CA TRP A 37 -2.21 -6.81 -1.04
C TRP A 37 -2.51 -5.45 -0.40
N TYR A 38 -1.49 -4.59 -0.35
CA TYR A 38 -1.54 -3.24 0.23
C TYR A 38 -0.98 -2.22 -0.75
N VAL A 39 -1.55 -1.03 -0.79
CA VAL A 39 -1.01 0.10 -1.57
C VAL A 39 0.25 0.61 -0.90
N VAL A 40 1.32 0.76 -1.68
CA VAL A 40 2.57 1.37 -1.25
C VAL A 40 2.55 2.88 -1.51
N GLU A 41 2.39 3.26 -2.78
CA GLU A 41 2.45 4.66 -3.23
C GLU A 41 1.92 4.76 -4.67
N ALA A 42 1.70 5.98 -5.15
CA ALA A 42 1.52 6.23 -6.59
C ALA A 42 2.76 5.78 -7.36
N SER A 43 2.57 4.99 -8.42
CA SER A 43 3.66 4.41 -9.21
C SER A 43 4.71 5.45 -9.65
N ARG A 44 4.24 6.61 -10.13
CA ARG A 44 5.09 7.71 -10.60
C ARG A 44 5.94 8.38 -9.50
N ARG A 45 5.61 8.18 -8.22
CA ARG A 45 6.35 8.74 -7.08
C ARG A 45 7.45 7.81 -6.56
N LEU A 46 7.50 6.58 -7.06
CA LEU A 46 8.56 5.62 -6.74
C LEU A 46 9.65 5.70 -7.80
N GLY A 47 10.74 6.38 -7.44
CA GLY A 47 11.94 6.52 -8.23
C GLY A 47 13.07 5.58 -7.78
N PRO A 48 14.31 5.82 -8.26
CA PRO A 48 15.46 5.01 -7.89
C PRO A 48 15.92 5.23 -6.43
N ALA A 49 15.57 6.36 -5.81
CA ALA A 49 15.90 6.63 -4.42
C ALA A 49 15.06 5.73 -3.48
N PRO A 50 15.69 4.98 -2.56
CA PRO A 50 14.97 4.13 -1.63
C PRO A 50 14.12 4.96 -0.66
N ARG A 51 12.89 4.52 -0.43
CA ARG A 51 11.96 5.16 0.50
C ARG A 51 11.41 4.15 1.47
N ARG A 52 11.27 4.58 2.75
CA ARG A 52 10.66 3.77 3.81
C ARG A 52 9.14 3.86 3.76
N PHE A 53 8.51 2.73 4.04
CA PHE A 53 7.07 2.59 4.25
C PHE A 53 6.83 1.68 5.45
N ARG A 54 5.74 1.91 6.17
CA ARG A 54 5.25 0.98 7.19
C ARG A 54 3.88 0.47 6.72
N ILE A 55 3.83 -0.83 6.44
CA ILE A 55 2.66 -1.47 5.82
C ILE A 55 2.39 -2.77 6.55
N ALA A 56 1.15 -2.98 7.00
CA ALA A 56 0.72 -4.17 7.74
C ALA A 56 1.61 -4.51 8.94
N GLY A 57 2.15 -3.47 9.62
CA GLY A 57 3.06 -3.65 10.76
C GLY A 57 4.53 -3.87 10.39
N GLU A 58 4.87 -4.05 9.12
CA GLU A 58 6.22 -4.30 8.60
C GLU A 58 6.89 -2.99 8.18
N ASP A 59 8.18 -2.84 8.48
CA ASP A 59 9.01 -1.75 7.94
C ASP A 59 9.62 -2.20 6.60
N LEU A 60 9.24 -1.49 5.54
CA LEU A 60 9.59 -1.81 4.16
C LEU A 60 10.40 -0.71 3.53
N VAL A 61 11.26 -1.08 2.59
CA VAL A 61 11.94 -0.17 1.68
C VAL A 61 11.47 -0.42 0.25
N ALA A 62 11.11 0.64 -0.48
CA ALA A 62 10.73 0.57 -1.89
C ALA A 62 11.66 1.44 -2.73
N TRP A 63 12.06 0.93 -3.90
CA TRP A 63 12.86 1.65 -4.88
C TRP A 63 12.55 1.14 -6.29
N ARG A 64 12.92 1.93 -7.31
CA ARG A 64 12.79 1.49 -8.70
C ARG A 64 14.16 1.13 -9.27
N ALA A 65 14.26 -0.04 -9.88
CA ALA A 65 15.46 -0.55 -10.53
C ALA A 65 15.06 -1.17 -11.89
N ASP A 66 15.77 -0.83 -12.95
CA ASP A 66 15.57 -1.35 -14.30
C ASP A 66 14.09 -1.28 -14.78
N GLY A 67 13.42 -0.18 -14.42
CA GLY A 67 12.01 0.06 -14.75
C GLY A 67 11.00 -0.62 -13.81
N GLU A 68 11.40 -1.58 -13.00
CA GLU A 68 10.54 -2.28 -12.05
C GLU A 68 10.60 -1.65 -10.65
N VAL A 69 9.50 -1.70 -9.90
CA VAL A 69 9.49 -1.37 -8.48
C VAL A 69 9.82 -2.62 -7.67
N LEU A 70 10.74 -2.48 -6.76
CA LEU A 70 11.09 -3.50 -5.78
C LEU A 70 10.66 -3.02 -4.39
N VAL A 71 10.12 -3.92 -3.59
CA VAL A 71 9.77 -3.68 -2.19
C VAL A 71 10.33 -4.81 -1.36
N ALA A 72 11.04 -4.49 -0.27
CA ALA A 72 11.70 -5.49 0.56
C ALA A 72 11.68 -5.06 2.03
N PRO A 73 12.03 -5.94 2.99
CA PRO A 73 12.24 -5.56 4.38
C PRO A 73 13.27 -4.43 4.50
N ASP A 74 12.95 -3.38 5.27
CA ASP A 74 13.86 -2.24 5.51
C ASP A 74 14.92 -2.56 6.58
N ALA A 75 15.43 -3.76 6.56
CA ALA A 75 16.48 -4.22 7.48
C ALA A 75 17.49 -5.08 6.74
N CYS A 76 18.76 -4.71 6.83
CA CYS A 76 19.84 -5.50 6.25
C CYS A 76 19.92 -6.88 6.96
N PRO A 77 19.95 -8.00 6.20
CA PRO A 77 19.96 -9.34 6.78
C PRO A 77 21.22 -9.66 7.60
N HIS A 78 22.28 -8.87 7.44
CA HIS A 78 23.51 -9.06 8.22
C HIS A 78 23.35 -8.62 9.68
N MET A 79 22.95 -7.36 9.91
CA MET A 79 22.86 -6.77 11.26
C MET A 79 21.71 -5.78 11.42
N GLY A 80 20.69 -5.84 10.60
CA GLY A 80 19.50 -5.02 10.77
C GLY A 80 19.63 -3.54 10.39
N ALA A 81 20.72 -3.13 9.72
CA ALA A 81 20.87 -1.73 9.29
C ALA A 81 19.70 -1.29 8.42
N PRO A 82 19.13 -0.08 8.63
CA PRO A 82 18.06 0.43 7.79
C PRO A 82 18.54 0.65 6.35
N LEU A 83 17.74 0.24 5.39
CA LEU A 83 18.09 0.26 3.96
C LEU A 83 17.48 1.44 3.21
N ALA A 84 16.43 2.08 3.74
CA ALA A 84 15.77 3.21 3.10
C ALA A 84 16.66 4.44 2.88
N GLY A 85 17.74 4.58 3.63
CA GLY A 85 18.74 5.65 3.47
C GLY A 85 19.98 5.27 2.67
N CYS A 86 20.05 4.05 2.12
CA CYS A 86 21.25 3.58 1.46
C CYS A 86 21.35 4.05 0.00
N ARG A 87 22.53 3.90 -0.59
CA ARG A 87 22.76 4.17 -2.02
C ARG A 87 22.28 2.99 -2.86
N VAL A 88 21.78 3.30 -4.05
CA VAL A 88 21.50 2.29 -5.08
C VAL A 88 22.65 2.27 -6.09
N ARG A 89 23.17 1.09 -6.37
CA ARG A 89 24.16 0.85 -7.43
C ARG A 89 23.71 -0.35 -8.27
N GLU A 90 23.64 -0.18 -9.56
CA GLU A 90 23.20 -1.23 -10.50
C GLU A 90 21.89 -1.89 -10.05
N GLY A 91 20.91 -1.08 -9.68
CA GLY A 91 19.60 -1.54 -9.22
C GLY A 91 19.56 -2.17 -7.81
N LYS A 92 20.70 -2.28 -7.12
CA LYS A 92 20.82 -2.91 -5.79
C LYS A 92 21.00 -1.86 -4.70
N LEU A 93 20.35 -2.10 -3.56
CA LEU A 93 20.58 -1.36 -2.32
C LEU A 93 21.96 -1.75 -1.77
N VAL A 94 22.82 -0.78 -1.47
CA VAL A 94 24.14 -1.03 -0.87
C VAL A 94 24.09 -0.62 0.59
N CYS A 95 24.12 -1.62 1.48
CA CYS A 95 24.05 -1.41 2.92
C CYS A 95 25.17 -0.47 3.39
N PRO A 96 24.84 0.61 4.14
CA PRO A 96 25.85 1.61 4.52
C PRO A 96 26.87 1.09 5.53
N TRP A 97 26.56 0.02 6.27
CA TRP A 97 27.48 -0.47 7.29
C TRP A 97 28.63 -1.31 6.70
N HIS A 98 28.32 -2.28 5.82
CA HIS A 98 29.34 -3.21 5.33
C HIS A 98 29.31 -3.43 3.81
N GLY A 99 28.58 -2.60 3.07
CA GLY A 99 28.56 -2.67 1.61
C GLY A 99 27.81 -3.86 1.00
N LEU A 100 27.04 -4.63 1.81
CA LEU A 100 26.26 -5.74 1.27
C LEU A 100 25.26 -5.22 0.22
N ALA A 101 25.33 -5.78 -1.00
CA ALA A 101 24.47 -5.41 -2.11
C ALA A 101 23.22 -6.31 -2.15
N LEU A 102 22.04 -5.70 -2.05
CA LEU A 102 20.75 -6.35 -1.93
C LEU A 102 19.84 -5.96 -3.10
N GLY A 103 19.37 -6.92 -3.87
CA GLY A 103 18.56 -6.68 -5.05
C GLY A 103 17.48 -7.72 -5.27
N LYS A 104 16.96 -7.81 -6.49
CA LYS A 104 15.85 -8.68 -6.89
C LYS A 104 16.07 -10.17 -6.54
N ALA A 105 17.30 -10.65 -6.62
CA ALA A 105 17.64 -12.04 -6.29
C ALA A 105 17.50 -12.37 -4.80
N GLY A 106 17.46 -11.35 -3.92
CA GLY A 106 17.48 -11.55 -2.49
C GLY A 106 18.87 -11.89 -1.92
N HIS A 107 18.93 -12.20 -0.63
CA HIS A 107 20.13 -12.66 0.07
C HIS A 107 19.72 -13.47 1.32
N GLY A 108 19.93 -14.77 1.32
CA GLY A 108 19.47 -15.65 2.40
C GLY A 108 17.96 -15.54 2.64
N PRO A 109 17.54 -15.27 3.88
CA PRO A 109 16.11 -15.10 4.20
C PRO A 109 15.55 -13.75 3.73
N TRP A 110 16.40 -12.75 3.44
CA TRP A 110 15.96 -11.46 2.94
C TRP A 110 15.61 -11.57 1.46
N LYS A 111 14.36 -11.32 1.14
CA LYS A 111 13.85 -11.36 -0.24
C LYS A 111 12.89 -10.21 -0.48
N PRO A 112 12.88 -9.61 -1.67
CA PRO A 112 11.81 -8.72 -2.07
C PRO A 112 10.46 -9.42 -2.03
N TYR A 113 9.44 -8.66 -1.65
CA TYR A 113 8.04 -9.07 -1.67
C TYR A 113 7.50 -9.13 -3.10
N ALA A 114 6.36 -9.82 -3.28
CA ALA A 114 5.62 -9.73 -4.52
C ALA A 114 5.06 -8.30 -4.69
N VAL A 115 5.33 -7.71 -5.84
CA VAL A 115 4.89 -6.35 -6.20
C VAL A 115 4.02 -6.41 -7.44
N HIS A 116 3.00 -5.59 -7.48
CA HIS A 116 2.18 -5.31 -8.65
C HIS A 116 2.13 -3.80 -8.87
N ASP A 117 2.64 -3.35 -10.02
CA ASP A 117 2.55 -1.96 -10.47
C ASP A 117 1.54 -1.90 -11.63
N ASP A 118 0.38 -1.26 -11.40
CA ASP A 118 -0.66 -1.13 -12.41
C ASP A 118 -0.53 0.14 -13.26
N GLY A 119 0.57 0.89 -13.04
CA GLY A 119 0.88 2.15 -13.69
C GLY A 119 0.29 3.38 -12.99
N VAL A 120 -0.65 3.23 -12.07
CA VAL A 120 -1.18 4.29 -11.21
C VAL A 120 -0.71 4.12 -9.79
N LEU A 121 -0.90 2.91 -9.25
CA LEU A 121 -0.55 2.52 -7.90
C LEU A 121 0.43 1.35 -7.93
N THR A 122 1.32 1.35 -6.98
CA THR A 122 2.16 0.20 -6.67
C THR A 122 1.60 -0.51 -5.45
N TRP A 123 1.45 -1.81 -5.58
CA TRP A 123 0.94 -2.70 -4.55
C TRP A 123 2.02 -3.67 -4.10
N VAL A 124 2.02 -4.02 -2.82
CA VAL A 124 2.88 -5.05 -2.25
C VAL A 124 2.04 -6.09 -1.55
N ARG A 125 2.42 -7.35 -1.67
CA ARG A 125 1.81 -8.44 -0.90
C ARG A 125 2.65 -8.70 0.34
N VAL A 126 2.09 -8.39 1.51
CA VAL A 126 2.72 -8.65 2.82
C VAL A 126 1.99 -9.81 3.47
N GLY A 127 2.67 -10.96 3.57
CA GLY A 127 2.08 -12.20 4.09
C GLY A 127 2.03 -13.33 3.05
N PRO A 128 1.41 -14.45 3.42
CA PRO A 128 1.32 -15.61 2.55
C PRO A 128 0.49 -15.34 1.30
N GLU A 129 0.80 -16.07 0.24
CA GLU A 129 -0.02 -16.08 -0.97
C GLU A 129 -1.35 -16.76 -0.71
N ASP A 130 -2.42 -16.11 -1.11
CA ASP A 130 -3.74 -16.71 -1.23
C ASP A 130 -4.06 -16.89 -2.72
N PRO A 131 -4.02 -18.11 -3.24
CA PRO A 131 -4.32 -18.38 -4.65
C PRO A 131 -5.75 -18.00 -5.05
N ALA A 132 -6.68 -17.93 -4.09
CA ALA A 132 -8.07 -17.54 -4.32
C ALA A 132 -8.22 -16.03 -4.50
N THR A 133 -7.23 -15.25 -4.09
CA THR A 133 -7.29 -13.78 -4.17
C THR A 133 -6.28 -13.27 -5.21
N PRO A 134 -6.75 -12.89 -6.41
CA PRO A 134 -5.87 -12.36 -7.44
C PRO A 134 -5.24 -11.03 -7.02
N LYS A 135 -4.19 -10.65 -7.75
CA LYS A 135 -3.63 -9.30 -7.60
C LYS A 135 -4.69 -8.23 -7.88
N PRO A 136 -4.58 -7.04 -7.27
CA PRO A 136 -5.50 -5.94 -7.52
C PRO A 136 -5.59 -5.59 -9.01
N VAL A 137 -6.79 -5.30 -9.48
CA VAL A 137 -7.06 -4.88 -10.86
C VAL A 137 -7.87 -3.60 -10.82
N LEU A 138 -7.36 -2.54 -11.44
CA LEU A 138 -8.14 -1.32 -11.64
C LEU A 138 -9.17 -1.54 -12.76
N ALA A 139 -10.28 -0.81 -12.66
CA ALA A 139 -11.28 -0.78 -13.73
C ALA A 139 -10.63 -0.34 -15.06
N PRO A 140 -11.14 -0.81 -16.21
CA PRO A 140 -10.67 -0.36 -17.51
C PRO A 140 -10.71 1.16 -17.63
N ARG A 141 -9.64 1.75 -18.17
CA ARG A 141 -9.54 3.18 -18.35
C ARG A 141 -10.14 3.61 -19.68
N PRO A 142 -10.82 4.77 -19.75
CA PRO A 142 -11.22 5.37 -21.02
C PRO A 142 -9.99 5.68 -21.90
N ALA A 143 -10.19 5.83 -23.21
CA ALA A 143 -9.10 6.18 -24.14
C ALA A 143 -8.48 7.56 -23.81
N LEU A 144 -9.30 8.49 -23.30
CA LEU A 144 -8.87 9.79 -22.81
C LEU A 144 -9.23 9.89 -21.33
N PHE A 145 -8.22 10.04 -20.49
CA PHE A 145 -8.42 10.23 -19.04
C PHE A 145 -7.32 11.11 -18.46
N MET A 146 -7.66 11.78 -17.37
CA MET A 146 -6.69 12.40 -16.47
C MET A 146 -6.70 11.63 -15.16
N GLU A 147 -5.53 11.43 -14.59
CA GLU A 147 -5.41 10.76 -13.29
C GLU A 147 -4.75 11.67 -12.26
N GLY A 148 -5.19 11.55 -11.05
CA GLY A 148 -4.58 12.19 -9.90
C GLY A 148 -4.58 11.22 -8.72
N VAL A 149 -3.45 11.12 -8.02
CA VAL A 149 -3.34 10.39 -6.77
C VAL A 149 -3.13 11.39 -5.65
N VAL A 150 -4.03 11.38 -4.69
CA VAL A 150 -3.95 12.19 -3.47
C VAL A 150 -3.72 11.24 -2.30
N ARG A 151 -2.70 11.52 -1.50
CA ARG A 151 -2.46 10.84 -0.24
C ARG A 151 -3.00 11.71 0.89
N LEU A 152 -3.90 11.17 1.67
CA LEU A 152 -4.43 11.78 2.89
C LEU A 152 -3.99 10.95 4.09
N GLU A 153 -3.62 11.64 5.16
CA GLU A 153 -3.31 11.01 6.44
C GLU A 153 -4.35 11.47 7.45
N ALA A 154 -4.99 10.51 8.11
CA ALA A 154 -5.99 10.77 9.14
C ALA A 154 -5.77 9.86 10.35
N ARG A 155 -6.14 10.36 11.53
CA ARG A 155 -6.22 9.56 12.76
C ARG A 155 -7.67 9.11 12.93
N CYS A 156 -8.01 7.98 12.37
CA CYS A 156 -9.35 7.39 12.46
C CYS A 156 -9.24 5.87 12.41
N ASP A 157 -10.33 5.18 12.73
CA ASP A 157 -10.41 3.75 12.52
C ASP A 157 -10.39 3.45 11.00
N PRO A 158 -9.58 2.49 10.53
CA PRO A 158 -9.59 2.08 9.13
C PRO A 158 -10.97 1.66 8.61
N GLU A 159 -11.83 1.10 9.47
CA GLU A 159 -13.20 0.71 9.11
C GLU A 159 -14.06 1.92 8.75
N ASP A 160 -13.87 3.07 9.42
CA ASP A 160 -14.57 4.31 9.09
C ASP A 160 -14.24 4.81 7.69
N VAL A 161 -12.99 4.64 7.25
CA VAL A 161 -12.57 4.99 5.89
C VAL A 161 -13.26 4.11 4.86
N ILE A 162 -13.38 2.81 5.15
CA ILE A 162 -14.08 1.86 4.27
C ILE A 162 -15.58 2.18 4.25
N ALA A 163 -16.19 2.41 5.42
CA ALA A 163 -17.60 2.74 5.54
C ALA A 163 -17.97 4.00 4.74
N ASN A 164 -17.13 5.04 4.81
CA ASN A 164 -17.32 6.29 4.05
C ASN A 164 -17.26 6.12 2.52
N ARG A 165 -16.81 4.96 2.02
CA ARG A 165 -16.75 4.64 0.58
C ARG A 165 -17.91 3.74 0.13
N LEU A 166 -18.76 3.34 1.06
CA LEU A 166 -19.87 2.41 0.84
C LEU A 166 -21.24 3.07 0.86
N ASP A 167 -21.28 4.39 1.13
CA ASP A 167 -22.47 5.24 1.09
C ASP A 167 -22.81 5.75 -0.33
#